data_4ee39610e31685347460985ff1f17507
#
_entry.id   4ee39610e31685347460985ff1f17507
#
_cell.length_a   1.000
_cell.length_b   1.000
_cell.length_c   1.000
_cell.angle_alpha   90.00
_cell.angle_beta   90.00
_cell.angle_gamma   90.00
#
_symmetry.space_group_name_H-M   'P 1'
#
loop_
_entity.id
_entity.type
_entity.pdbx_description
1 polymer ?
#
loop_
_entity_poly.entity_id
_entity_poly.type
_entity_poly.pdbx_seq_one_letter_code
_entity_poly.pdbx_strand_id
1 'polypeptide(L)'
;MSILVTGSLAIDRIMVFPDRFKNHILPDQLHILSVSFHVPEMREFFGGCAGNIAYGLKLLGADPLILAAAGRDFGAYAAWLDQHGIRRDAIRIFDDVHTAQCFITTDLDDNQIVAFHPGAMERASDLQVADVREPISLAIVGPDDNGAMRRHAADLKKRGIPTVIDPGQQLINFDPDGLLSFLEGARAFVVNDYEWAVTLERTGLAEAELAKRADAIVVTRGGQGSTIF
;
A
#
# COMPACT_ATOMS: atom_id res chain seq x y z
N MET A 1 -20.67 -10.12 6.82
CA MET A 1 -19.34 -10.54 7.33
C MET A 1 -18.34 -9.56 6.79
N SER A 2 -17.59 -8.91 7.66
CA SER A 2 -16.68 -7.84 7.28
C SER A 2 -15.38 -8.38 6.69
N ILE A 3 -14.85 -7.66 5.69
CA ILE A 3 -13.50 -7.86 5.17
C ILE A 3 -12.61 -6.80 5.80
N LEU A 4 -11.61 -7.22 6.59
CA LEU A 4 -10.64 -6.29 7.17
C LEU A 4 -9.59 -5.93 6.12
N VAL A 5 -9.32 -4.64 5.94
CA VAL A 5 -8.26 -4.15 5.07
C VAL A 5 -7.28 -3.35 5.91
N THR A 6 -6.03 -3.84 6.01
CA THR A 6 -4.93 -3.07 6.61
C THR A 6 -4.00 -2.58 5.52
N GLY A 7 -3.44 -1.40 5.72
CA GLY A 7 -2.57 -0.77 4.72
C GLY A 7 -2.60 0.74 4.86
N SER A 8 -1.85 1.43 4.00
CA SER A 8 -1.74 2.88 4.02
C SER A 8 -3.02 3.61 3.60
N LEU A 9 -3.23 4.78 4.20
CA LEU A 9 -4.10 5.85 3.68
C LEU A 9 -3.19 7.02 3.30
N ALA A 10 -3.34 7.57 2.11
CA ALA A 10 -2.50 8.64 1.61
C ALA A 10 -3.28 9.71 0.86
N ILE A 11 -2.73 10.89 0.78
CA ILE A 11 -3.23 11.99 -0.05
C ILE A 11 -2.20 12.20 -1.16
N ASP A 12 -2.61 11.93 -2.40
CA ASP A 12 -1.75 12.06 -3.58
C ASP A 12 -1.98 13.42 -4.24
N ARG A 13 -0.91 14.22 -4.38
CA ARG A 13 -0.91 15.51 -5.07
C ARG A 13 -0.17 15.35 -6.38
N ILE A 14 -0.93 15.35 -7.47
CA ILE A 14 -0.39 15.15 -8.82
C ILE A 14 -0.33 16.50 -9.52
N MET A 15 0.86 16.83 -9.99
CA MET A 15 1.20 18.04 -10.72
C MET A 15 1.71 17.69 -12.12
N VAL A 16 1.23 18.37 -13.13
CA VAL A 16 1.71 18.19 -14.50
C VAL A 16 2.62 19.36 -14.88
N PHE A 17 3.89 19.06 -15.07
CA PHE A 17 4.85 20.02 -15.61
C PHE A 17 4.69 20.11 -17.13
N PRO A 18 4.42 21.30 -17.69
CA PRO A 18 4.05 21.45 -19.11
C PRO A 18 5.27 21.42 -20.07
N ASP A 19 6.36 20.76 -19.68
CA ASP A 19 7.58 20.56 -20.48
C ASP A 19 8.21 19.21 -20.04
N ARG A 20 9.45 18.96 -20.43
CA ARG A 20 10.22 17.75 -20.15
C ARG A 20 11.33 18.04 -19.14
N PHE A 21 11.49 17.20 -18.13
CA PHE A 21 12.55 17.36 -17.13
C PHE A 21 13.94 17.46 -17.76
N LYS A 22 14.21 16.71 -18.81
CA LYS A 22 15.49 16.74 -19.55
C LYS A 22 15.87 18.11 -20.11
N ASN A 23 14.89 19.01 -20.30
CA ASN A 23 15.16 20.38 -20.79
C ASN A 23 15.58 21.32 -19.65
N HIS A 24 15.38 20.92 -18.40
CA HIS A 24 15.61 21.76 -17.20
C HIS A 24 16.66 21.18 -16.25
N ILE A 25 16.97 19.90 -16.34
CA ILE A 25 17.96 19.21 -15.51
C ILE A 25 19.21 18.99 -16.36
N LEU A 26 20.35 19.51 -15.91
CA LEU A 26 21.65 19.32 -16.55
C LEU A 26 22.33 18.07 -15.98
N PRO A 27 22.45 16.96 -16.75
CA PRO A 27 22.97 15.69 -16.22
C PRO A 27 24.37 15.81 -15.64
N ASP A 28 25.23 16.65 -16.24
CA ASP A 28 26.63 16.84 -15.82
C ASP A 28 26.76 17.71 -14.56
N GLN A 29 25.67 18.32 -14.07
CA GLN A 29 25.66 19.22 -12.91
C GLN A 29 24.74 18.78 -11.79
N LEU A 30 24.44 17.50 -11.70
CA LEU A 30 23.56 16.96 -10.65
C LEU A 30 24.09 17.21 -9.23
N HIS A 31 25.41 17.35 -9.05
CA HIS A 31 26.05 17.62 -7.76
C HIS A 31 25.75 19.03 -7.18
N ILE A 32 25.23 19.94 -7.99
CA ILE A 32 24.81 21.30 -7.58
C ILE A 32 23.36 21.58 -8.04
N LEU A 33 22.53 20.53 -8.13
CA LEU A 33 21.18 20.66 -8.69
C LEU A 33 20.34 21.64 -7.86
N SER A 34 19.86 22.69 -8.53
CA SER A 34 18.84 23.60 -8.04
C SER A 34 17.86 23.85 -9.18
N VAL A 35 16.72 23.17 -9.14
CA VAL A 35 15.69 23.26 -10.17
C VAL A 35 14.34 23.58 -9.56
N SER A 36 13.56 24.41 -10.26
CA SER A 36 12.19 24.74 -9.88
C SER A 36 11.29 24.50 -11.09
N PHE A 37 10.24 23.72 -10.89
CA PHE A 37 9.22 23.46 -11.91
C PHE A 37 8.00 24.34 -11.64
N HIS A 38 7.65 25.19 -12.62
CA HIS A 38 6.38 25.90 -12.57
C HIS A 38 5.28 24.98 -13.08
N VAL A 39 4.38 24.56 -12.17
CA VAL A 39 3.26 23.68 -12.47
C VAL A 39 1.94 24.47 -12.35
N PRO A 40 1.17 24.64 -13.42
CA PRO A 40 -0.02 25.48 -13.42
C PRO A 40 -1.21 24.82 -12.73
N GLU A 41 -1.23 23.48 -12.65
CA GLU A 41 -2.31 22.71 -12.05
C GLU A 41 -1.78 21.68 -11.05
N MET A 42 -2.49 21.55 -9.93
CA MET A 42 -2.32 20.48 -8.95
C MET A 42 -3.68 19.84 -8.70
N ARG A 43 -3.71 18.53 -8.72
CA ARG A 43 -4.90 17.73 -8.39
C ARG A 43 -4.63 16.91 -7.15
N GLU A 44 -5.61 16.86 -6.25
CA GLU A 44 -5.55 16.05 -5.05
C GLU A 44 -6.45 14.83 -5.20
N PHE A 45 -5.93 13.67 -4.84
CA PHE A 45 -6.63 12.39 -4.85
C PHE A 45 -6.48 11.70 -3.50
N PHE A 46 -7.52 10.99 -3.11
CA PHE A 46 -7.49 10.11 -1.95
C PHE A 46 -6.98 8.74 -2.40
N GLY A 47 -5.83 8.35 -1.86
CA GLY A 47 -5.06 7.18 -2.24
C GLY A 47 -4.65 6.34 -1.02
N GLY A 48 -3.56 5.63 -1.18
CA GLY A 48 -3.10 4.63 -0.24
C GLY A 48 -3.75 3.27 -0.49
N CYS A 49 -3.01 2.21 -0.19
CA CYS A 49 -3.42 0.84 -0.55
C CYS A 49 -4.72 0.43 0.13
N ALA A 50 -4.90 0.71 1.44
CA ALA A 50 -6.12 0.32 2.14
C ALA A 50 -7.35 1.07 1.61
N GLY A 51 -7.24 2.36 1.31
CA GLY A 51 -8.34 3.14 0.75
C GLY A 51 -8.79 2.63 -0.61
N ASN A 52 -7.84 2.40 -1.52
CA ASN A 52 -8.10 1.90 -2.87
C ASN A 52 -8.71 0.48 -2.85
N ILE A 53 -8.16 -0.42 -2.02
CA ILE A 53 -8.70 -1.78 -1.86
C ILE A 53 -10.11 -1.74 -1.30
N ALA A 54 -10.36 -0.95 -0.25
CA ALA A 54 -11.68 -0.83 0.35
C ALA A 54 -12.70 -0.26 -0.64
N TYR A 55 -12.32 0.75 -1.43
CA TYR A 55 -13.18 1.29 -2.49
C TYR A 55 -13.51 0.23 -3.54
N GLY A 56 -12.50 -0.51 -4.03
CA GLY A 56 -12.72 -1.62 -4.97
C GLY A 56 -13.64 -2.71 -4.41
N LEU A 57 -13.44 -3.11 -3.16
CA LEU A 57 -14.32 -4.08 -2.49
C LEU A 57 -15.75 -3.57 -2.35
N LYS A 58 -15.92 -2.27 -2.05
CA LYS A 58 -17.25 -1.66 -1.96
C LYS A 58 -17.99 -1.67 -3.31
N LEU A 59 -17.29 -1.37 -4.40
CA LEU A 59 -17.85 -1.47 -5.76
C LEU A 59 -18.27 -2.89 -6.11
N LEU A 60 -17.60 -3.90 -5.56
CA LEU A 60 -17.95 -5.32 -5.72
C LEU A 60 -19.06 -5.78 -4.76
N GLY A 61 -19.66 -4.87 -3.98
CA GLY A 61 -20.74 -5.19 -3.05
C GLY A 61 -20.30 -5.79 -1.72
N ALA A 62 -19.00 -5.76 -1.40
CA ALA A 62 -18.48 -6.21 -0.12
C ALA A 62 -18.65 -5.14 0.99
N ASP A 63 -18.36 -5.52 2.25
CA ASP A 63 -18.38 -4.63 3.41
C ASP A 63 -16.95 -4.52 4.00
N PRO A 64 -16.09 -3.63 3.44
CA PRO A 64 -14.74 -3.43 3.92
C PRO A 64 -14.72 -2.61 5.21
N LEU A 65 -13.84 -3.01 6.14
CA LEU A 65 -13.47 -2.25 7.33
C LEU A 65 -11.98 -1.93 7.24
N ILE A 66 -11.63 -0.64 7.26
CA ILE A 66 -10.25 -0.18 7.17
C ILE A 66 -9.64 -0.10 8.57
N LEU A 67 -8.54 -0.81 8.81
CA LEU A 67 -7.65 -0.64 9.97
C LEU A 67 -6.39 0.07 9.49
N ALA A 68 -6.31 1.37 9.73
CA ALA A 68 -5.22 2.22 9.25
C ALA A 68 -5.00 3.45 10.14
N ALA A 69 -3.82 4.05 10.00
CA ALA A 69 -3.49 5.32 10.63
C ALA A 69 -3.72 6.48 9.67
N ALA A 70 -4.28 7.57 10.18
CA ALA A 70 -4.44 8.83 9.44
C ALA A 70 -4.04 10.02 10.32
N GLY A 71 -3.75 11.15 9.72
CA GLY A 71 -3.32 12.36 10.41
C GLY A 71 -4.43 13.41 10.55
N ARG A 72 -4.05 14.57 11.13
CA ARG A 72 -4.94 15.71 11.41
C ARG A 72 -5.66 16.29 10.19
N ASP A 73 -5.17 16.02 8.99
CA ASP A 73 -5.68 16.50 7.70
C ASP A 73 -6.61 15.51 6.99
N PHE A 74 -7.01 14.42 7.68
CA PHE A 74 -7.82 13.35 7.11
C PHE A 74 -9.29 13.73 6.85
N GLY A 75 -9.77 14.89 7.30
CA GLY A 75 -11.19 15.26 7.30
C GLY A 75 -11.88 15.15 5.93
N ALA A 76 -11.24 15.65 4.86
CA ALA A 76 -11.78 15.56 3.50
C ALA A 76 -11.85 14.11 3.00
N TYR A 77 -10.82 13.32 3.29
CA TYR A 77 -10.80 11.89 2.93
C TYR A 77 -11.86 11.11 3.72
N ALA A 78 -12.03 11.39 5.02
CA ALA A 78 -13.08 10.80 5.84
C ALA A 78 -14.48 11.04 5.24
N ALA A 79 -14.75 12.30 4.84
CA ALA A 79 -16.01 12.65 4.20
C ALA A 79 -16.23 11.90 2.87
N TRP A 80 -15.16 11.70 2.11
CA TRP A 80 -15.21 10.91 0.88
C TRP A 80 -15.52 9.43 1.15
N LEU A 81 -14.88 8.82 2.16
CA LEU A 81 -15.19 7.43 2.57
C LEU A 81 -16.66 7.30 3.00
N ASP A 82 -17.18 8.25 3.80
CA ASP A 82 -18.57 8.28 4.23
C ASP A 82 -19.55 8.36 3.03
N GLN A 83 -19.26 9.20 2.03
CA GLN A 83 -20.05 9.31 0.80
C GLN A 83 -20.11 8.00 0.00
N HIS A 84 -19.06 7.20 0.06
CA HIS A 84 -19.00 5.90 -0.60
C HIS A 84 -19.46 4.74 0.28
N GLY A 85 -19.92 5.03 1.50
CA GLY A 85 -20.37 4.03 2.46
C GLY A 85 -19.26 3.06 2.89
N ILE A 86 -18.01 3.52 2.92
CA ILE A 86 -16.85 2.76 3.37
C ILE A 86 -16.65 3.04 4.86
N ARG A 87 -16.58 1.97 5.64
CA ARG A 87 -16.47 2.06 7.09
C ARG A 87 -15.08 2.49 7.52
N ARG A 88 -15.03 3.40 8.49
CA ARG A 88 -13.80 3.97 9.04
C ARG A 88 -13.68 3.82 10.56
N ASP A 89 -14.50 2.96 11.16
CA ASP A 89 -14.57 2.78 12.61
C ASP A 89 -13.25 2.32 13.25
N ALA A 90 -12.36 1.69 12.46
CA ALA A 90 -11.04 1.25 12.90
C ALA A 90 -9.89 2.14 12.34
N ILE A 91 -10.19 3.28 11.73
CA ILE A 91 -9.18 4.27 11.37
C ILE A 91 -8.85 5.12 12.61
N ARG A 92 -7.58 5.15 13.00
CA ARG A 92 -7.12 5.97 14.11
C ARG A 92 -6.50 7.27 13.62
N ILE A 93 -6.97 8.39 14.15
CA ILE A 93 -6.44 9.72 13.83
C ILE A 93 -5.34 10.08 14.83
N PHE A 94 -4.21 10.58 14.32
CA PHE A 94 -3.09 11.11 15.08
C PHE A 94 -2.97 12.61 14.79
N ASP A 95 -3.35 13.44 15.77
CA ASP A 95 -3.44 14.90 15.59
C ASP A 95 -2.08 15.59 15.52
N ASP A 96 -1.00 14.92 15.90
CA ASP A 96 0.37 15.41 15.92
C ASP A 96 1.09 15.30 14.57
N VAL A 97 0.56 14.52 13.63
CA VAL A 97 1.15 14.26 12.31
C VAL A 97 0.15 14.50 11.18
N HIS A 98 0.63 14.55 9.94
CA HIS A 98 -0.20 14.53 8.74
C HIS A 98 -0.50 13.09 8.31
N THR A 99 -1.57 12.87 7.57
CA THR A 99 -1.78 11.65 6.79
C THR A 99 -0.62 11.48 5.80
N ALA A 100 -0.29 10.26 5.41
CA ALA A 100 0.74 10.06 4.39
C ALA A 100 0.42 10.88 3.13
N GLN A 101 1.45 11.44 2.50
CA GLN A 101 1.30 12.32 1.35
C GLN A 101 2.30 11.94 0.26
N CYS A 102 1.82 11.88 -0.96
CA CYS A 102 2.64 11.67 -2.14
C CYS A 102 2.56 12.89 -3.05
N PHE A 103 3.70 13.54 -3.27
CA PHE A 103 3.83 14.67 -4.20
C PHE A 103 4.45 14.15 -5.49
N ILE A 104 3.66 14.12 -6.56
CA ILE A 104 4.04 13.55 -7.83
C ILE A 104 4.08 14.66 -8.87
N THR A 105 5.24 14.92 -9.45
CA THR A 105 5.35 15.80 -10.60
C THR A 105 5.65 14.95 -11.83
N THR A 106 4.77 15.03 -12.84
CA THR A 106 4.88 14.27 -14.09
C THR A 106 5.21 15.24 -15.22
N ASP A 107 6.13 14.87 -16.12
CA ASP A 107 6.45 15.63 -17.31
C ASP A 107 5.69 15.12 -18.56
N LEU A 108 5.94 15.76 -19.73
CA LEU A 108 5.26 15.40 -20.98
C LEU A 108 5.74 14.06 -21.60
N ASP A 109 6.79 13.46 -21.08
CA ASP A 109 7.28 12.13 -21.47
C ASP A 109 6.88 11.06 -20.42
N ASP A 110 5.91 11.36 -19.51
CA ASP A 110 5.46 10.50 -18.41
C ASP A 110 6.54 10.15 -17.38
N ASN A 111 7.67 10.88 -17.35
CA ASN A 111 8.64 10.76 -16.27
C ASN A 111 8.08 11.38 -15.00
N GLN A 112 8.43 10.82 -13.85
CA GLN A 112 7.93 11.26 -12.56
C GLN A 112 9.06 11.60 -11.60
N ILE A 113 8.89 12.71 -10.89
CA ILE A 113 9.65 13.04 -9.67
C ILE A 113 8.67 12.93 -8.52
N VAL A 114 8.96 12.04 -7.57
CA VAL A 114 8.07 11.72 -6.46
C VAL A 114 8.75 12.01 -5.14
N ALA A 115 8.06 12.75 -4.27
CA ALA A 115 8.41 12.89 -2.86
C ALA A 115 7.30 12.28 -2.01
N PHE A 116 7.63 11.27 -1.22
CA PHE A 116 6.69 10.59 -0.33
C PHE A 116 6.99 10.93 1.13
N HIS A 117 5.98 11.44 1.83
CA HIS A 117 6.01 11.70 3.27
C HIS A 117 5.10 10.68 3.98
N PRO A 118 5.65 9.77 4.78
CA PRO A 118 4.88 8.68 5.38
C PRO A 118 3.89 9.16 6.46
N GLY A 119 4.21 10.22 7.19
CA GLY A 119 3.31 10.80 8.20
C GLY A 119 2.73 9.77 9.16
N ALA A 120 1.40 9.74 9.29
CA ALA A 120 0.69 8.83 10.18
C ALA A 120 0.89 7.33 9.82
N MET A 121 1.30 7.00 8.60
CA MET A 121 1.62 5.62 8.22
C MET A 121 2.68 5.00 9.14
N GLU A 122 3.66 5.77 9.62
CA GLU A 122 4.68 5.30 10.58
C GLU A 122 4.09 4.93 11.95
N ARG A 123 2.86 5.36 12.23
CA ARG A 123 2.12 5.04 13.46
C ARG A 123 1.20 3.81 13.30
N ALA A 124 1.18 3.18 12.13
CA ALA A 124 0.38 1.98 11.88
C ALA A 124 0.74 0.84 12.84
N SER A 125 1.97 0.82 13.33
CA SER A 125 2.44 -0.09 14.37
C SER A 125 1.74 0.09 15.74
N ASP A 126 1.08 1.20 16.00
CA ASP A 126 0.29 1.44 17.21
C ASP A 126 -1.12 0.82 17.13
N LEU A 127 -1.52 0.31 15.96
CA LEU A 127 -2.81 -0.33 15.71
C LEU A 127 -2.72 -1.85 15.90
N GLN A 128 -3.79 -2.44 16.41
CA GLN A 128 -3.86 -3.88 16.64
C GLN A 128 -5.11 -4.48 16.00
N VAL A 129 -4.95 -5.63 15.33
CA VAL A 129 -6.11 -6.40 14.83
C VAL A 129 -7.07 -6.77 15.97
N ALA A 130 -6.56 -6.89 17.19
CA ALA A 130 -7.34 -7.18 18.37
C ALA A 130 -8.35 -6.08 18.74
N ASP A 131 -8.13 -4.84 18.32
CA ASP A 131 -9.05 -3.73 18.57
C ASP A 131 -10.32 -3.84 17.73
N VAL A 132 -10.30 -4.63 16.65
CA VAL A 132 -11.46 -4.95 15.84
C VAL A 132 -12.25 -6.07 16.49
N ARG A 133 -13.41 -5.70 17.05
CA ARG A 133 -14.24 -6.60 17.88
C ARG A 133 -15.26 -7.42 17.09
N GLU A 134 -15.54 -7.04 15.87
CA GLU A 134 -16.50 -7.73 15.02
C GLU A 134 -15.90 -8.97 14.34
N PRO A 135 -16.74 -9.91 13.90
CA PRO A 135 -16.30 -11.08 13.14
C PRO A 135 -15.73 -10.67 11.77
N ILE A 136 -14.51 -11.09 11.51
CA ILE A 136 -13.80 -10.88 10.24
C ILE A 136 -13.81 -12.21 9.47
N SER A 137 -14.30 -12.20 8.24
CA SER A 137 -14.36 -13.39 7.38
C SER A 137 -13.12 -13.55 6.49
N LEU A 138 -12.48 -12.44 6.15
CA LEU A 138 -11.28 -12.35 5.32
C LEU A 138 -10.51 -11.10 5.73
N ALA A 139 -9.19 -11.15 5.65
CA ALA A 139 -8.38 -9.95 5.78
C ALA A 139 -7.50 -9.75 4.56
N ILE A 140 -7.15 -8.49 4.29
CA ILE A 140 -6.16 -8.10 3.28
C ILE A 140 -5.12 -7.25 4.00
N VAL A 141 -3.86 -7.66 3.93
CA VAL A 141 -2.71 -6.89 4.45
C VAL A 141 -1.98 -6.32 3.24
N GLY A 142 -2.20 -5.04 3.00
CA GLY A 142 -1.55 -4.27 1.94
C GLY A 142 -0.33 -3.49 2.46
N PRO A 143 0.40 -2.79 1.56
CA PRO A 143 1.57 -2.00 1.89
C PRO A 143 1.32 -0.93 2.96
N ASP A 144 2.15 -0.96 4.01
CA ASP A 144 2.10 -0.07 5.16
C ASP A 144 3.48 -0.02 5.85
N ASP A 145 3.57 0.47 7.08
CA ASP A 145 4.73 0.25 7.94
C ASP A 145 5.07 -1.24 8.03
N ASN A 146 6.33 -1.60 7.81
CA ASN A 146 6.77 -2.99 7.75
C ASN A 146 6.51 -3.75 9.06
N GLY A 147 6.70 -3.07 10.21
CA GLY A 147 6.43 -3.65 11.52
C GLY A 147 4.93 -3.92 11.74
N ALA A 148 4.07 -2.99 11.28
CA ALA A 148 2.62 -3.15 11.31
C ALA A 148 2.16 -4.32 10.43
N MET A 149 2.64 -4.40 9.19
CA MET A 149 2.32 -5.47 8.26
C MET A 149 2.61 -6.85 8.85
N ARG A 150 3.84 -7.03 9.38
CA ARG A 150 4.27 -8.29 10.03
C ARG A 150 3.38 -8.67 11.21
N ARG A 151 3.07 -7.71 12.09
CA ARG A 151 2.22 -7.97 13.26
C ARG A 151 0.78 -8.29 12.88
N HIS A 152 0.19 -7.49 11.97
CA HIS A 152 -1.17 -7.71 11.52
C HIS A 152 -1.31 -9.10 10.87
N ALA A 153 -0.37 -9.50 10.00
CA ALA A 153 -0.38 -10.83 9.40
C ALA A 153 -0.25 -11.95 10.45
N ALA A 154 0.66 -11.80 11.41
CA ALA A 154 0.84 -12.78 12.49
C ALA A 154 -0.39 -12.89 13.39
N ASP A 155 -1.03 -11.77 13.75
CA ASP A 155 -2.24 -11.75 14.58
C ASP A 155 -3.44 -12.36 13.84
N LEU A 156 -3.59 -12.07 12.56
CA LEU A 156 -4.64 -12.67 11.72
C LEU A 156 -4.45 -14.18 11.58
N LYS A 157 -3.23 -14.64 11.33
CA LYS A 157 -2.88 -16.06 11.30
C LYS A 157 -3.18 -16.75 12.63
N LYS A 158 -2.78 -16.17 13.76
CA LYS A 158 -3.05 -16.69 15.11
C LYS A 158 -4.56 -16.81 15.40
N ARG A 159 -5.37 -15.91 14.83
CA ARG A 159 -6.83 -15.92 14.95
C ARG A 159 -7.52 -16.85 13.93
N GLY A 160 -6.76 -17.49 13.05
CA GLY A 160 -7.31 -18.37 11.99
C GLY A 160 -8.10 -17.63 10.92
N ILE A 161 -7.84 -16.33 10.72
CA ILE A 161 -8.53 -15.51 9.73
C ILE A 161 -7.81 -15.69 8.37
N PRO A 162 -8.51 -16.14 7.31
CA PRO A 162 -7.94 -16.20 5.97
C PRO A 162 -7.43 -14.84 5.56
N THR A 163 -6.18 -14.76 5.07
CA THR A 163 -5.53 -13.47 4.81
C THR A 163 -4.92 -13.44 3.42
N VAL A 164 -5.27 -12.44 2.62
CA VAL A 164 -4.57 -12.07 1.40
C VAL A 164 -3.44 -11.10 1.77
N ILE A 165 -2.25 -11.32 1.25
CA ILE A 165 -1.05 -10.56 1.57
C ILE A 165 -0.48 -9.95 0.29
N ASP A 166 -0.26 -8.64 0.33
CA ASP A 166 0.40 -7.85 -0.70
C ASP A 166 1.51 -7.01 -0.04
N PRO A 167 2.79 -7.37 -0.20
CA PRO A 167 3.88 -6.59 0.37
C PRO A 167 4.14 -5.28 -0.38
N GLY A 168 3.78 -5.20 -1.66
CA GLY A 168 4.08 -4.08 -2.54
C GLY A 168 5.55 -3.65 -2.45
N GLN A 169 5.79 -2.36 -2.53
CA GLN A 169 7.14 -1.78 -2.42
C GLN A 169 7.84 -2.02 -1.06
N GLN A 170 7.12 -2.46 -0.04
CA GLN A 170 7.74 -2.81 1.25
C GLN A 170 8.51 -4.13 1.21
N LEU A 171 8.35 -4.92 0.16
CA LEU A 171 9.04 -6.19 -0.02
C LEU A 171 10.56 -6.07 0.14
N ILE A 172 11.16 -4.99 -0.33
CA ILE A 172 12.59 -4.73 -0.20
C ILE A 172 13.06 -4.53 1.25
N ASN A 173 12.16 -4.25 2.18
CA ASN A 173 12.44 -4.03 3.60
C ASN A 173 12.30 -5.31 4.45
N PHE A 174 11.92 -6.43 3.83
CA PHE A 174 11.88 -7.71 4.52
C PHE A 174 13.23 -8.41 4.40
N ASP A 175 13.71 -8.97 5.51
CA ASP A 175 14.74 -10.01 5.51
C ASP A 175 14.14 -11.34 5.00
N PRO A 176 14.96 -12.29 4.52
CA PRO A 176 14.44 -13.54 3.94
C PRO A 176 13.50 -14.32 4.85
N ASP A 177 13.86 -14.50 6.11
CA ASP A 177 13.05 -15.24 7.09
C ASP A 177 11.75 -14.50 7.42
N GLY A 178 11.83 -13.19 7.54
CA GLY A 178 10.67 -12.32 7.75
C GLY A 178 9.69 -12.37 6.57
N LEU A 179 10.18 -12.40 5.34
CA LEU A 179 9.35 -12.53 4.16
C LEU A 179 8.66 -13.91 4.10
N LEU A 180 9.41 -14.98 4.36
CA LEU A 180 8.84 -16.33 4.44
C LEU A 180 7.78 -16.44 5.54
N SER A 181 8.06 -15.91 6.73
CA SER A 181 7.09 -15.87 7.84
C SER A 181 5.84 -15.06 7.49
N PHE A 182 5.99 -13.97 6.75
CA PHE A 182 4.91 -13.08 6.33
C PHE A 182 3.95 -13.77 5.35
N LEU A 183 4.48 -14.50 4.37
CA LEU A 183 3.65 -15.19 3.38
C LEU A 183 3.14 -16.57 3.82
N GLU A 184 3.74 -17.18 4.86
CA GLU A 184 3.45 -18.56 5.29
C GLU A 184 2.00 -18.74 5.75
N GLY A 185 1.25 -19.58 5.02
CA GLY A 185 -0.15 -19.88 5.32
C GLY A 185 -1.12 -18.78 4.89
N ALA A 186 -0.68 -17.85 4.05
CA ALA A 186 -1.58 -16.87 3.45
C ALA A 186 -2.62 -17.56 2.53
N ARG A 187 -3.84 -17.05 2.50
CA ARG A 187 -4.87 -17.44 1.53
C ARG A 187 -4.48 -17.09 0.10
N ALA A 188 -3.81 -15.97 -0.06
CA ALA A 188 -3.12 -15.59 -1.30
C ALA A 188 -1.96 -14.66 -1.00
N PHE A 189 -0.87 -14.81 -1.71
CA PHE A 189 0.24 -13.88 -1.77
C PHE A 189 0.21 -13.21 -3.15
N VAL A 190 0.02 -11.89 -3.18
CA VAL A 190 -0.19 -11.11 -4.40
C VAL A 190 1.01 -10.21 -4.62
N VAL A 191 1.65 -10.31 -5.77
CA VAL A 191 2.84 -9.52 -6.15
C VAL A 191 2.81 -9.25 -7.65
N ASN A 192 3.56 -8.25 -8.11
CA ASN A 192 3.83 -8.09 -9.53
C ASN A 192 5.04 -8.96 -9.95
N ASP A 193 5.35 -8.98 -11.26
CA ASP A 193 6.44 -9.78 -11.82
C ASP A 193 7.82 -9.37 -11.29
N TYR A 194 8.06 -8.08 -11.05
CA TYR A 194 9.29 -7.59 -10.44
C TYR A 194 9.39 -8.03 -8.96
N GLU A 195 8.34 -7.83 -8.19
CA GLU A 195 8.26 -8.24 -6.78
C GLU A 195 8.40 -9.75 -6.63
N TRP A 196 7.85 -10.52 -7.59
CA TRP A 196 8.04 -11.96 -7.63
C TRP A 196 9.51 -12.34 -7.83
N ALA A 197 10.19 -11.73 -8.79
CA ALA A 197 11.61 -11.96 -9.01
C ALA A 197 12.46 -11.62 -7.76
N VAL A 198 12.16 -10.49 -7.11
CA VAL A 198 12.81 -10.09 -5.84
C VAL A 198 12.50 -11.10 -4.72
N THR A 199 11.28 -11.64 -4.65
CA THR A 199 10.90 -12.67 -3.66
C THR A 199 11.74 -13.93 -3.83
N LEU A 200 11.89 -14.42 -5.07
CA LEU A 200 12.71 -15.59 -5.38
C LEU A 200 14.19 -15.35 -5.03
N GLU A 201 14.74 -14.21 -5.43
CA GLU A 201 16.13 -13.85 -5.15
C GLU A 201 16.39 -13.79 -3.64
N ARG A 202 15.54 -13.09 -2.88
CA ARG A 202 15.73 -12.89 -1.43
C ARG A 202 15.58 -14.17 -0.64
N THR A 203 14.63 -15.02 -0.99
CA THR A 203 14.37 -16.26 -0.27
C THR A 203 15.32 -17.38 -0.67
N GLY A 204 15.93 -17.30 -1.86
CA GLY A 204 16.75 -18.36 -2.43
C GLY A 204 15.97 -19.64 -2.73
N LEU A 205 14.65 -19.63 -2.66
CA LEU A 205 13.80 -20.78 -2.89
C LEU A 205 13.35 -20.85 -4.36
N ALA A 206 13.19 -22.07 -4.85
CA ALA A 206 12.57 -22.28 -6.15
C ALA A 206 11.07 -21.93 -6.12
N GLU A 207 10.52 -21.50 -7.25
CA GLU A 207 9.11 -21.15 -7.43
C GLU A 207 8.16 -22.23 -6.88
N ALA A 208 8.44 -23.51 -7.20
CA ALA A 208 7.63 -24.64 -6.74
C ALA A 208 7.70 -24.86 -5.20
N GLU A 209 8.70 -24.35 -4.52
CA GLU A 209 8.81 -24.41 -3.06
C GLU A 209 8.06 -23.27 -2.41
N LEU A 210 8.16 -22.06 -2.98
CA LEU A 210 7.37 -20.91 -2.53
C LEU A 210 5.88 -21.12 -2.73
N ALA A 211 5.48 -21.71 -3.86
CA ALA A 211 4.08 -22.03 -4.17
C ALA A 211 3.39 -22.94 -3.13
N LYS A 212 4.16 -23.66 -2.32
CA LYS A 212 3.61 -24.54 -1.27
C LYS A 212 3.35 -23.80 0.07
N ARG A 213 3.78 -22.56 0.18
CA ARG A 213 3.72 -21.82 1.46
C ARG A 213 2.45 -21.00 1.63
N ALA A 214 1.70 -20.78 0.56
CA ALA A 214 0.40 -20.11 0.59
C ALA A 214 -0.61 -20.96 -0.18
N ASP A 215 -1.91 -20.74 0.02
CA ASP A 215 -2.95 -21.45 -0.72
C ASP A 215 -2.94 -21.07 -2.22
N ALA A 216 -2.52 -19.85 -2.53
CA ALA A 216 -2.30 -19.35 -3.87
C ALA A 216 -1.20 -18.29 -3.90
N ILE A 217 -0.47 -18.22 -5.02
CA ILE A 217 0.40 -17.10 -5.35
C ILE A 217 -0.11 -16.47 -6.64
N VAL A 218 -0.37 -15.16 -6.59
CA VAL A 218 -0.88 -14.40 -7.74
C VAL A 218 0.20 -13.43 -8.20
N VAL A 219 0.73 -13.64 -9.38
CA VAL A 219 1.74 -12.76 -9.99
C VAL A 219 1.09 -11.94 -11.09
N THR A 220 0.94 -10.63 -10.88
CA THR A 220 0.37 -9.70 -11.86
C THR A 220 1.42 -9.26 -12.88
N ARG A 221 1.02 -9.08 -14.14
CA ARG A 221 1.91 -8.78 -15.28
C ARG A 221 1.38 -7.61 -16.13
N GLY A 222 0.79 -6.62 -15.49
CA GLY A 222 0.21 -5.47 -16.17
C GLY A 222 -0.79 -5.88 -17.26
N GLY A 223 -0.63 -5.38 -18.47
CA GLY A 223 -1.50 -5.68 -19.61
C GLY A 223 -1.47 -7.13 -20.10
N GLN A 224 -0.57 -7.97 -19.57
CA GLN A 224 -0.49 -9.41 -19.88
C GLN A 224 -1.33 -10.27 -18.92
N GLY A 225 -2.03 -9.65 -17.98
CA GLY A 225 -2.87 -10.37 -17.03
C GLY A 225 -2.11 -10.86 -15.79
N SER A 226 -2.38 -12.07 -15.32
CA SER A 226 -1.76 -12.65 -14.14
C SER A 226 -1.53 -14.15 -14.29
N THR A 227 -0.56 -14.67 -13.53
CA THR A 227 -0.33 -16.10 -13.33
C THR A 227 -0.68 -16.47 -11.90
N ILE A 228 -1.38 -17.60 -11.71
CA ILE A 228 -1.74 -18.12 -10.39
C ILE A 228 -1.10 -19.50 -10.22
N PHE A 229 -0.40 -19.69 -9.11
CA PHE A 229 0.24 -20.93 -8.69
C PHE A 229 -0.52 -21.54 -7.51
#